data_3883ce769d3363b40129b2a866be12d3
#
_entry.id   3883ce769d3363b40129b2a866be12d3
#
_cell.length_a   1.000
_cell.length_b   1.000
_cell.length_c   1.000
_cell.angle_alpha   90.00
_cell.angle_beta   90.00
_cell.angle_gamma   90.00
#
_symmetry.space_group_name_H-M   'P 1'
#
loop_
_entity.id
_entity.type
_entity.pdbx_description
1 polymer ?
#
loop_
_entity_poly.entity_id
_entity_poly.type
_entity_poly.pdbx_seq_one_letter_code
_entity_poly.pdbx_strand_id
1 'polypeptide(L)'
;MPELQPLRADHADRLLTFETDNRAFFARTVEDRGDDYFTTFPDHHQAVLDEQAQGRLRFHVLVADDGEILGRFNLYDLENGTAELGFRLAEKMTGKGLATRTVRDLCDLAKSYGLRSLRAEADLANRGSRGVLQRAGFVRTGETSFWRDLHDDPRQDEVTWRSLP
;
A
#
# COMPACT_ATOMS: atom_id res chain seq x y z
N MET A 1 -1.12 1.66 -18.93
CA MET A 1 -0.77 0.91 -17.69
C MET A 1 -0.75 1.86 -16.51
N PRO A 2 -1.45 1.56 -15.40
CA PRO A 2 -1.34 2.38 -14.20
C PRO A 2 0.10 2.47 -13.70
N GLU A 3 0.46 3.62 -13.18
CA GLU A 3 1.81 3.91 -12.71
C GLU A 3 1.80 4.25 -11.22
N LEU A 4 2.70 3.65 -10.45
CA LEU A 4 2.90 3.99 -9.04
C LEU A 4 3.78 5.24 -8.95
N GLN A 5 3.24 6.31 -8.37
CA GLN A 5 3.91 7.61 -8.26
C GLN A 5 4.06 8.02 -6.79
N PRO A 6 5.20 8.60 -6.40
CA PRO A 6 5.30 9.26 -5.09
C PRO A 6 4.22 10.33 -4.94
N LEU A 7 3.66 10.44 -3.74
CA LEU A 7 2.62 11.43 -3.46
C LEU A 7 3.16 12.85 -3.63
N ARG A 8 2.42 13.68 -4.35
CA ARG A 8 2.74 15.09 -4.60
C ARG A 8 1.55 16.00 -4.27
N ALA A 9 1.82 17.29 -4.17
CA ALA A 9 0.78 18.29 -3.93
C ALA A 9 -0.32 18.28 -5.00
N ASP A 10 0.05 18.07 -6.26
CA ASP A 10 -0.88 18.06 -7.39
C ASP A 10 -1.79 16.82 -7.47
N HIS A 11 -1.59 15.84 -6.60
CA HIS A 11 -2.49 14.69 -6.48
C HIS A 11 -3.72 14.97 -5.61
N ALA A 12 -3.77 16.10 -4.89
CA ALA A 12 -4.76 16.34 -3.83
C ALA A 12 -6.20 16.16 -4.28
N ASP A 13 -6.60 16.82 -5.37
CA ASP A 13 -8.01 16.79 -5.82
C ASP A 13 -8.44 15.40 -6.26
N ARG A 14 -7.60 14.71 -7.02
CA ARG A 14 -7.86 13.35 -7.49
C ARG A 14 -7.85 12.32 -6.36
N LEU A 15 -7.00 12.54 -5.35
CA LEU A 15 -6.95 11.68 -4.17
C LEU A 15 -8.20 11.86 -3.31
N LEU A 16 -8.68 13.08 -3.14
CA LEU A 16 -9.94 13.31 -2.44
C LEU A 16 -11.12 12.65 -3.15
N THR A 17 -11.17 12.73 -4.47
CA THR A 17 -12.18 12.04 -5.28
C THR A 17 -12.12 10.53 -5.05
N PHE A 18 -10.93 9.94 -5.06
CA PHE A 18 -10.72 8.52 -4.79
C PHE A 18 -11.25 8.12 -3.41
N GLU A 19 -10.89 8.85 -2.36
CA GLU A 19 -11.34 8.56 -1.00
C GLU A 19 -12.85 8.74 -0.84
N THR A 20 -13.43 9.76 -1.48
CA THR A 20 -14.86 10.04 -1.44
C THR A 20 -15.67 8.96 -2.16
N ASP A 21 -15.28 8.62 -3.38
CA ASP A 21 -16.00 7.64 -4.22
C ASP A 21 -15.97 6.24 -3.62
N ASN A 22 -14.92 5.89 -2.89
CA ASN A 22 -14.73 4.57 -2.30
C ASN A 22 -14.99 4.53 -0.78
N ARG A 23 -15.48 5.62 -0.19
CA ARG A 23 -15.67 5.72 1.26
C ARG A 23 -16.51 4.59 1.83
N ALA A 24 -17.67 4.32 1.24
CA ALA A 24 -18.56 3.27 1.69
C ALA A 24 -17.94 1.87 1.53
N PHE A 25 -17.22 1.65 0.44
CA PHE A 25 -16.51 0.39 0.20
C PHE A 25 -15.43 0.15 1.26
N PHE A 26 -14.60 1.14 1.54
CA PHE A 26 -13.53 1.01 2.54
C PHE A 26 -14.08 0.79 3.95
N ALA A 27 -15.21 1.41 4.29
CA ALA A 27 -15.84 1.26 5.61
C ALA A 27 -16.33 -0.15 5.90
N ARG A 28 -16.40 -1.04 4.91
CA ARG A 28 -16.77 -2.45 5.10
C ARG A 28 -15.70 -3.24 5.86
N THR A 29 -14.43 -2.85 5.74
CA THR A 29 -13.29 -3.64 6.26
C THR A 29 -12.35 -2.86 7.16
N VAL A 30 -12.40 -1.54 7.12
CA VAL A 30 -11.58 -0.66 7.97
C VAL A 30 -12.45 0.44 8.54
N GLU A 31 -12.01 1.04 9.65
CA GLU A 31 -12.70 2.16 10.24
C GLU A 31 -12.76 3.35 9.27
N ASP A 32 -13.95 3.97 9.14
CA ASP A 32 -14.11 5.17 8.31
C ASP A 32 -13.25 6.31 8.86
N ARG A 33 -12.71 7.13 7.95
CA ARG A 33 -11.86 8.25 8.32
C ARG A 33 -12.58 9.36 9.10
N GLY A 34 -13.91 9.43 9.00
CA GLY A 34 -14.74 10.46 9.59
C GLY A 34 -14.90 11.70 8.71
N ASP A 35 -15.97 12.46 8.96
CA ASP A 35 -16.33 13.63 8.13
C ASP A 35 -15.24 14.71 8.13
N ASP A 36 -14.56 14.93 9.26
CA ASP A 36 -13.52 15.95 9.39
C ASP A 36 -12.34 15.71 8.42
N TYR A 37 -12.00 14.44 8.16
CA TYR A 37 -10.97 14.12 7.19
C TYR A 37 -11.30 14.67 5.80
N PHE A 38 -12.56 14.51 5.37
CA PHE A 38 -13.00 14.96 4.05
C PHE A 38 -13.13 16.48 3.96
N THR A 39 -13.62 17.13 5.03
CA THR A 39 -13.80 18.58 5.06
C THR A 39 -12.47 19.34 5.21
N THR A 40 -11.48 18.74 5.85
CA THR A 40 -10.14 19.31 6.06
C THR A 40 -9.06 18.59 5.28
N PHE A 41 -9.42 17.90 4.22
CA PHE A 41 -8.50 17.09 3.42
C PHE A 41 -7.23 17.85 2.98
N PRO A 42 -7.29 19.12 2.51
CA PRO A 42 -6.06 19.82 2.13
C PRO A 42 -5.03 19.90 3.26
N ASP A 43 -5.48 20.10 4.49
CA ASP A 43 -4.58 20.16 5.66
C ASP A 43 -3.94 18.80 5.96
N HIS A 44 -4.73 17.72 5.87
CA HIS A 44 -4.23 16.35 6.02
C HIS A 44 -3.21 16.01 4.92
N HIS A 45 -3.51 16.39 3.68
CA HIS A 45 -2.61 16.14 2.56
C HIS A 45 -1.28 16.85 2.74
N GLN A 46 -1.32 18.12 3.14
CA GLN A 46 -0.11 18.92 3.40
C GLN A 46 0.70 18.33 4.57
N ALA A 47 0.05 17.88 5.63
CA ALA A 47 0.73 17.25 6.77
C ALA A 47 1.47 15.97 6.35
N VAL A 48 0.87 15.16 5.49
CA VAL A 48 1.53 13.96 4.94
C VAL A 48 2.76 14.35 4.10
N LEU A 49 2.63 15.36 3.24
CA LEU A 49 3.75 15.84 2.42
C LEU A 49 4.90 16.36 3.28
N ASP A 50 4.59 17.07 4.38
CA ASP A 50 5.59 17.58 5.33
C ASP A 50 6.35 16.42 6.00
N GLU A 51 5.64 15.39 6.46
CA GLU A 51 6.27 14.19 7.04
C GLU A 51 7.11 13.43 6.02
N GLN A 52 6.64 13.34 4.78
CA GLN A 52 7.40 12.73 3.69
C GLN A 52 8.71 13.49 3.42
N ALA A 53 8.66 14.83 3.44
CA ALA A 53 9.84 15.66 3.29
C ALA A 53 10.86 15.45 4.43
N GLN A 54 10.38 15.07 5.62
CA GLN A 54 11.23 14.75 6.77
C GLN A 54 11.72 13.29 6.78
N GLY A 55 11.32 12.48 5.79
CA GLY A 55 11.75 11.09 5.66
C GLY A 55 11.05 10.10 6.60
N ARG A 56 9.97 10.50 7.25
CA ARG A 56 9.24 9.63 8.21
C ARG A 56 8.32 8.64 7.53
N LEU A 57 7.88 8.96 6.32
CA LEU A 57 7.00 8.12 5.53
C LEU A 57 7.27 8.33 4.04
N ARG A 58 6.78 7.39 3.23
CA ARG A 58 6.79 7.49 1.77
C ARG A 58 5.46 6.97 1.24
N PHE A 59 4.60 7.89 0.86
CA PHE A 59 3.28 7.58 0.34
C PHE A 59 3.30 7.60 -1.19
N HIS A 60 2.48 6.73 -1.77
CA HIS A 60 2.39 6.56 -3.22
C HIS A 60 0.93 6.48 -3.63
N VAL A 61 0.67 6.89 -4.86
CA VAL A 61 -0.64 6.72 -5.51
C VAL A 61 -0.46 5.92 -6.79
N LEU A 62 -1.44 5.09 -7.09
CA LEU A 62 -1.52 4.36 -8.35
C LEU A 62 -2.38 5.18 -9.31
N VAL A 63 -1.79 5.66 -10.40
CA VAL A 63 -2.38 6.64 -11.31
C VAL A 63 -2.62 5.99 -12.67
N ALA A 64 -3.86 6.04 -13.13
CA ALA A 64 -4.24 5.59 -14.48
C ALA A 64 -3.74 6.57 -15.55
N ASP A 65 -3.77 6.13 -16.81
CA ASP A 65 -3.29 6.91 -17.95
C ASP A 65 -4.03 8.26 -18.10
N ASP A 66 -5.28 8.34 -17.67
CA ASP A 66 -6.08 9.57 -17.65
C ASP A 66 -5.88 10.44 -16.41
N GLY A 67 -5.02 10.01 -15.48
CA GLY A 67 -4.74 10.71 -14.24
C GLY A 67 -5.64 10.33 -13.06
N GLU A 68 -6.62 9.43 -13.25
CA GLU A 68 -7.45 8.94 -12.15
C GLU A 68 -6.61 8.17 -11.14
N ILE A 69 -6.81 8.42 -9.85
CA ILE A 69 -6.17 7.65 -8.79
C ILE A 69 -6.98 6.39 -8.52
N LEU A 70 -6.32 5.24 -8.65
CA LEU A 70 -6.91 3.93 -8.50
C LEU A 70 -6.60 3.29 -7.14
N GLY A 71 -5.60 3.79 -6.44
CA GLY A 71 -5.21 3.23 -5.16
C GLY A 71 -4.17 4.08 -4.44
N ARG A 72 -3.98 3.76 -3.15
CA ARG A 72 -2.92 4.31 -2.29
C ARG A 72 -2.07 3.16 -1.78
N PHE A 73 -0.76 3.32 -1.86
CA PHE A 73 0.21 2.31 -1.42
C PHE A 73 1.29 3.01 -0.62
N ASN A 74 1.24 2.86 0.69
CA ASN A 74 1.94 3.72 1.62
C ASN A 74 2.95 2.94 2.46
N LEU A 75 4.12 3.54 2.66
CA LEU A 75 5.12 3.12 3.63
C LEU A 75 5.16 4.18 4.73
N TYR A 76 4.98 3.77 5.98
CA TYR A 76 5.01 4.68 7.12
C TYR A 76 5.80 4.08 8.28
N ASP A 77 6.02 4.87 9.32
CA ASP A 77 6.87 4.49 10.46
C ASP A 77 8.25 3.99 10.00
N LEU A 78 8.88 4.74 9.09
CA LEU A 78 10.22 4.42 8.61
C LEU A 78 11.23 4.56 9.74
N GLU A 79 11.81 3.45 10.17
CA GLU A 79 12.79 3.41 11.26
C GLU A 79 13.69 2.18 11.14
N ASN A 80 15.00 2.37 11.29
CA ASN A 80 15.99 1.27 11.37
C ASN A 80 15.91 0.27 10.20
N GLY A 81 15.63 0.75 9.00
CA GLY A 81 15.53 -0.09 7.79
C GLY A 81 14.23 -0.87 7.68
N THR A 82 13.22 -0.53 8.49
CA THR A 82 11.88 -1.13 8.43
C THR A 82 10.82 -0.08 8.18
N ALA A 83 9.67 -0.51 7.70
CA ALA A 83 8.49 0.33 7.55
C ALA A 83 7.23 -0.52 7.63
N GLU A 84 6.10 0.13 7.85
CA GLU A 84 4.80 -0.51 7.75
C GLU A 84 4.17 -0.19 6.41
N LEU A 85 3.61 -1.21 5.77
CA LEU A 85 2.87 -1.12 4.52
C LEU A 85 1.38 -1.01 4.82
N GLY A 86 0.73 0.00 4.23
CA GLY A 86 -0.73 0.08 4.17
C GLY A 86 -1.16 0.37 2.74
N PHE A 87 -2.30 -0.15 2.32
CA PHE A 87 -2.79 0.10 0.97
C PHE A 87 -4.32 0.07 0.89
N ARG A 88 -4.85 0.80 -0.09
CA ARG A 88 -6.26 0.82 -0.47
C ARG A 88 -6.35 0.79 -1.99
N LEU A 89 -7.30 0.03 -2.52
CA LEU A 89 -7.56 -0.05 -3.95
C LEU A 89 -9.04 0.28 -4.21
N ALA A 90 -9.32 1.05 -5.26
CA ALA A 90 -10.69 1.35 -5.67
C ALA A 90 -11.48 0.07 -5.90
N GLU A 91 -12.74 0.05 -5.49
CA GLU A 91 -13.62 -1.12 -5.60
C GLU A 91 -13.63 -1.69 -7.02
N LYS A 92 -13.76 -0.83 -8.03
CA LYS A 92 -13.80 -1.22 -9.44
C LYS A 92 -12.55 -1.92 -9.95
N MET A 93 -11.44 -1.81 -9.22
CA MET A 93 -10.16 -2.41 -9.60
C MET A 93 -9.83 -3.68 -8.82
N THR A 94 -10.68 -4.07 -7.88
CA THR A 94 -10.47 -5.28 -7.07
C THR A 94 -10.70 -6.56 -7.88
N GLY A 95 -10.07 -7.66 -7.46
CA GLY A 95 -10.25 -8.97 -8.08
C GLY A 95 -9.51 -9.18 -9.40
N LYS A 96 -8.60 -8.28 -9.78
CA LYS A 96 -7.85 -8.32 -11.05
C LYS A 96 -6.35 -8.58 -10.88
N GLY A 97 -5.90 -8.82 -9.66
CA GLY A 97 -4.47 -9.01 -9.35
C GLY A 97 -3.65 -7.72 -9.31
N LEU A 98 -4.27 -6.56 -9.47
CA LEU A 98 -3.59 -5.27 -9.52
C LEU A 98 -2.94 -4.92 -8.18
N ALA A 99 -3.64 -5.14 -7.06
CA ALA A 99 -3.08 -4.85 -5.73
C ALA A 99 -1.83 -5.70 -5.45
N THR A 100 -1.86 -6.98 -5.77
CA THR A 100 -0.71 -7.89 -5.58
C THR A 100 0.49 -7.42 -6.39
N ARG A 101 0.29 -7.08 -7.65
CA ARG A 101 1.36 -6.58 -8.52
C ARG A 101 1.92 -5.26 -7.99
N THR A 102 1.05 -4.34 -7.58
CA THR A 102 1.47 -3.03 -7.07
C THR A 102 2.22 -3.14 -5.74
N VAL A 103 1.79 -4.03 -4.84
CA VAL A 103 2.53 -4.29 -3.60
C VAL A 103 3.92 -4.87 -3.89
N ARG A 104 4.05 -5.76 -4.86
CA ARG A 104 5.38 -6.26 -5.30
C ARG A 104 6.26 -5.13 -5.83
N ASP A 105 5.71 -4.25 -6.65
CA ASP A 105 6.43 -3.08 -7.16
C ASP A 105 6.87 -2.15 -6.02
N LEU A 106 6.00 -1.95 -5.03
CA LEU A 106 6.34 -1.15 -3.85
C LEU A 106 7.44 -1.81 -3.01
N CYS A 107 7.47 -3.14 -2.93
CA CYS A 107 8.58 -3.84 -2.27
C CYS A 107 9.92 -3.59 -2.97
N ASP A 108 9.94 -3.57 -4.29
CA ASP A 108 11.13 -3.23 -5.06
C ASP A 108 11.56 -1.78 -4.82
N LEU A 109 10.61 -0.84 -4.80
CA LEU A 109 10.88 0.54 -4.43
C LEU A 109 11.41 0.68 -3.01
N ALA A 110 10.85 -0.06 -2.06
CA ALA A 110 11.28 -0.04 -0.67
C ALA A 110 12.75 -0.43 -0.52
N LYS A 111 13.23 -1.40 -1.30
CA LYS A 111 14.66 -1.73 -1.38
C LYS A 111 15.48 -0.52 -1.83
N SER A 112 15.01 0.19 -2.85
CA SER A 112 15.70 1.38 -3.38
C SER A 112 15.75 2.51 -2.35
N TYR A 113 14.82 2.55 -1.40
CA TYR A 113 14.83 3.47 -0.28
C TYR A 113 15.75 3.05 0.86
N GLY A 114 16.42 1.91 0.75
CA GLY A 114 17.31 1.38 1.78
C GLY A 114 16.61 0.56 2.85
N LEU A 115 15.34 0.21 2.66
CA LEU A 115 14.60 -0.64 3.59
C LEU A 115 14.99 -2.12 3.40
N ARG A 116 15.00 -2.87 4.52
CA ARG A 116 15.36 -4.29 4.55
C ARG A 116 14.15 -5.19 4.74
N SER A 117 13.12 -4.68 5.39
CA SER A 117 11.91 -5.45 5.68
C SER A 117 10.70 -4.56 5.84
N LEU A 118 9.52 -5.13 5.59
CA LEU A 118 8.23 -4.48 5.76
C LEU A 118 7.35 -5.32 6.69
N ARG A 119 6.54 -4.65 7.50
CA ARG A 119 5.45 -5.25 8.25
C ARG A 119 4.13 -4.71 7.72
N ALA A 120 3.06 -5.47 7.91
CA ALA A 120 1.71 -5.06 7.54
C ALA A 120 0.70 -5.68 8.50
N GLU A 121 -0.45 -5.02 8.63
CA GLU A 121 -1.57 -5.51 9.43
C GLU A 121 -2.79 -5.68 8.52
N ALA A 122 -3.54 -6.76 8.70
CA ALA A 122 -4.82 -6.97 8.04
C ALA A 122 -5.74 -7.80 8.94
N ASP A 123 -6.92 -7.29 9.21
CA ASP A 123 -7.91 -7.97 10.03
C ASP A 123 -8.33 -9.31 9.41
N LEU A 124 -8.76 -10.25 10.26
CA LEU A 124 -9.23 -11.55 9.80
C LEU A 124 -10.38 -11.46 8.81
N ALA A 125 -11.25 -10.46 8.96
CA ALA A 125 -12.37 -10.22 8.05
C ALA A 125 -11.93 -9.63 6.69
N ASN A 126 -10.75 -9.03 6.62
CA ASN A 126 -10.23 -8.42 5.39
C ASN A 126 -9.45 -9.44 4.55
N ARG A 127 -10.19 -10.39 3.99
CA ARG A 127 -9.62 -11.50 3.20
C ARG A 127 -8.88 -11.02 1.96
N GLY A 128 -9.36 -9.95 1.34
CA GLY A 128 -8.73 -9.35 0.16
C GLY A 128 -7.30 -8.90 0.44
N SER A 129 -7.11 -8.08 1.47
CA SER A 129 -5.77 -7.60 1.88
C SER A 129 -4.87 -8.74 2.35
N ARG A 130 -5.40 -9.69 3.11
CA ARG A 130 -4.63 -10.86 3.57
C ARG A 130 -4.11 -11.69 2.39
N GLY A 131 -4.97 -11.94 1.39
CA GLY A 131 -4.57 -12.65 0.18
C GLY A 131 -3.53 -11.90 -0.64
N VAL A 132 -3.65 -10.58 -0.76
CA VAL A 132 -2.65 -9.73 -1.43
C VAL A 132 -1.29 -9.84 -0.75
N LEU A 133 -1.25 -9.70 0.58
CA LEU A 133 0.00 -9.79 1.34
C LEU A 133 0.68 -11.16 1.15
N GLN A 134 -0.07 -12.24 1.26
CA GLN A 134 0.46 -13.59 1.06
C GLN A 134 1.02 -13.78 -0.35
N ARG A 135 0.27 -13.38 -1.38
CA ARG A 135 0.73 -13.49 -2.78
C ARG A 135 1.91 -12.58 -3.09
N ALA A 136 2.06 -11.48 -2.35
CA ALA A 136 3.21 -10.57 -2.47
C ALA A 136 4.44 -11.05 -1.67
N GLY A 137 4.37 -12.20 -1.02
CA GLY A 137 5.50 -12.81 -0.32
C GLY A 137 5.59 -12.47 1.16
N PHE A 138 4.56 -11.86 1.75
CA PHE A 138 4.52 -11.63 3.20
C PHE A 138 4.19 -12.92 3.93
N VAL A 139 4.89 -13.14 5.03
CA VAL A 139 4.69 -14.29 5.93
C VAL A 139 3.86 -13.82 7.13
N ARG A 140 2.89 -14.62 7.52
CA ARG A 140 2.08 -14.34 8.69
C ARG A 140 2.89 -14.55 9.97
N THR A 141 2.96 -13.54 10.84
CA THR A 141 3.71 -13.56 12.10
C THR A 141 2.82 -13.52 13.33
N GLY A 142 1.53 -13.27 13.15
CA GLY A 142 0.53 -13.23 14.19
C GLY A 142 -0.85 -13.41 13.59
N GLU A 143 -1.90 -13.22 14.36
CA GLU A 143 -3.26 -13.37 13.86
C GLU A 143 -3.58 -12.38 12.74
N THR A 144 -3.14 -11.13 12.89
CA THR A 144 -3.35 -10.04 11.93
C THR A 144 -2.06 -9.47 11.36
N SER A 145 -0.92 -9.97 11.81
CA SER A 145 0.40 -9.40 11.50
C SER A 145 1.11 -10.18 10.41
N PHE A 146 1.78 -9.44 9.52
CA PHE A 146 2.54 -9.95 8.39
C PHE A 146 3.90 -9.30 8.32
N TRP A 147 4.87 -10.03 7.78
CA TRP A 147 6.25 -9.58 7.63
C TRP A 147 6.82 -10.05 6.30
N ARG A 148 7.62 -9.22 5.66
CA ARG A 148 8.40 -9.61 4.50
C ARG A 148 9.84 -9.10 4.61
N ASP A 149 10.80 -10.02 4.48
CA ASP A 149 12.20 -9.68 4.22
C ASP A 149 12.32 -9.29 2.74
N LEU A 150 12.86 -8.10 2.47
CA LEU A 150 12.94 -7.57 1.11
C LEU A 150 14.11 -8.16 0.32
N HIS A 151 15.05 -8.83 0.98
CA HIS A 151 16.17 -9.52 0.32
C HIS A 151 15.83 -10.92 -0.13
N ASP A 152 14.77 -11.52 0.42
CA ASP A 152 14.25 -12.80 -0.04
C ASP A 152 13.29 -12.57 -1.22
N ASP A 153 13.61 -13.15 -2.36
CA ASP A 153 12.69 -13.12 -3.51
C ASP A 153 11.76 -14.34 -3.44
N PRO A 154 10.46 -14.15 -3.11
CA PRO A 154 9.53 -15.26 -3.02
C PRO A 154 9.38 -16.04 -4.33
N ARG A 155 9.76 -15.45 -5.46
CA ARG A 155 9.80 -16.12 -6.76
C ARG A 155 10.97 -17.10 -6.88
N GLN A 156 12.05 -16.87 -6.13
CA GLN A 156 13.19 -17.79 -6.08
C GLN A 156 12.87 -19.03 -5.24
N ASP A 157 12.13 -18.86 -4.17
CA ASP A 157 11.71 -19.99 -3.31
C ASP A 157 10.78 -20.95 -4.07
N GLU A 158 9.86 -20.43 -4.88
CA GLU A 158 9.01 -21.26 -5.73
C GLU A 158 9.80 -22.04 -6.78
N VAL A 159 10.86 -21.47 -7.32
CA VAL A 159 11.74 -22.14 -8.30
C VAL A 159 12.62 -23.18 -7.63
N THR A 160 13.14 -22.88 -6.44
CA THR A 160 14.10 -23.74 -5.75
C THR A 160 13.46 -25.06 -5.29
N TRP A 161 12.21 -25.02 -4.83
CA TRP A 161 11.59 -26.26 -4.40
C TRP A 161 10.87 -27.05 -5.50
N ARG A 162 10.56 -26.43 -6.63
CA ARG A 162 10.16 -27.16 -7.84
C ARG A 162 11.31 -27.88 -8.52
N SER A 163 12.54 -27.50 -8.25
CA SER A 163 13.75 -28.10 -8.80
C SER A 163 14.42 -29.12 -7.88
N LEU A 164 13.89 -29.38 -6.69
CA LEU A 164 14.34 -30.45 -5.83
C LEU A 164 13.82 -31.80 -6.33
N PRO A 165 14.68 -32.79 -6.49
CA PRO A 165 14.26 -34.12 -6.95
C PRO A 165 13.35 -34.84 -5.95
#